data_992a2bf0c90c00129a6761e7ae4a9d8e
#
_entry.id   992a2bf0c90c00129a6761e7ae4a9d8e
#
_cell.length_a   1.000
_cell.length_b   1.000
_cell.length_c   1.000
_cell.angle_alpha   90.00
_cell.angle_beta   90.00
_cell.angle_gamma   90.00
#
_symmetry.space_group_name_H-M   'P 1'
#
loop_
_entity.id
_entity.type
_entity.pdbx_description
1 polymer ?
#
loop_
_entity_poly.entity_id
_entity_poly.type
_entity_poly.pdbx_seq_one_letter_code
_entity_poly.pdbx_strand_id
1 'polypeptide(L)'
;MIKAEQKVLKRFNKGCVDYHLLEDGDRILIALSGGKDSLELVRLLAQRARIFKPHIEVEAAHIIMDNIPYETDRSYLQDFCAENGIRLHILHSSFDESTDPRKTRCFLCAWNRRKTLFEFAVNNGFNKIALGHHMDDILVTLLMNITFEGSHSTMQPSLPLKHYPLTIVRPLCLVHEADIRQVAEELHFTKQKALCPYEETTRRSDMQAVFRQLEQLNPEARYSLWRSVFMA
;
A
#
# COMPACT_ATOMS: atom_id res chain seq x y z
N MET A 1 17.35 -15.59 6.99
CA MET A 1 16.51 -14.91 5.97
C MET A 1 16.14 -15.94 4.93
N ILE A 2 14.86 -16.18 4.75
CA ILE A 2 14.33 -17.14 3.78
C ILE A 2 14.45 -16.61 2.35
N LYS A 3 14.37 -17.50 1.35
CA LYS A 3 14.58 -17.14 -0.06
C LYS A 3 13.59 -16.08 -0.56
N ALA A 4 12.34 -16.13 -0.10
CA ALA A 4 11.31 -15.15 -0.44
C ALA A 4 11.63 -13.77 0.14
N GLU A 5 12.05 -13.68 1.41
CA GLU A 5 12.48 -12.42 2.04
C GLU A 5 13.63 -11.75 1.25
N GLN A 6 14.61 -12.53 0.81
CA GLN A 6 15.72 -11.99 0.02
C GLN A 6 15.26 -11.37 -1.30
N LYS A 7 14.29 -12.02 -1.97
CA LYS A 7 13.70 -11.49 -3.21
C LYS A 7 12.91 -10.20 -2.95
N VAL A 8 12.06 -10.21 -1.91
CA VAL A 8 11.26 -9.05 -1.53
C VAL A 8 12.17 -7.88 -1.18
N LEU A 9 13.17 -8.09 -0.30
CA LEU A 9 14.12 -7.07 0.12
C LEU A 9 14.92 -6.51 -1.08
N LYS A 10 15.38 -7.37 -2.00
CA LYS A 10 16.11 -6.94 -3.20
C LYS A 10 15.26 -6.04 -4.09
N ARG A 11 13.98 -6.41 -4.34
CA ARG A 11 13.06 -5.63 -5.16
C ARG A 11 12.60 -4.34 -4.46
N PHE A 12 12.36 -4.39 -3.15
CA PHE A 12 12.08 -3.22 -2.35
C PHE A 12 13.20 -2.19 -2.44
N ASN A 13 14.45 -2.61 -2.18
CA ASN A 13 15.61 -1.72 -2.28
C ASN A 13 15.77 -1.16 -3.70
N LYS A 14 15.59 -2.00 -4.73
CA LYS A 14 15.64 -1.55 -6.13
C LYS A 14 14.55 -0.49 -6.41
N GLY A 15 13.31 -0.71 -5.98
CA GLY A 15 12.23 0.25 -6.14
C GLY A 15 12.50 1.58 -5.44
N CYS A 16 13.04 1.53 -4.21
CA CYS A 16 13.41 2.74 -3.47
C CYS A 16 14.48 3.56 -4.18
N VAL A 17 15.47 2.89 -4.78
CA VAL A 17 16.57 3.56 -5.51
C VAL A 17 16.11 4.08 -6.87
N ASP A 18 15.52 3.22 -7.70
CA ASP A 18 15.14 3.54 -9.08
C ASP A 18 14.12 4.71 -9.16
N TYR A 19 13.25 4.83 -8.15
CA TYR A 19 12.19 5.84 -8.12
C TYR A 19 12.42 6.94 -7.07
N HIS A 20 13.58 7.00 -6.45
CA HIS A 20 13.94 8.01 -5.43
C HIS A 20 12.88 8.15 -4.34
N LEU A 21 12.41 7.01 -3.81
CA LEU A 21 11.29 6.99 -2.87
C LEU A 21 11.66 7.46 -1.46
N LEU A 22 12.95 7.33 -1.09
CA LEU A 22 13.46 7.61 0.24
C LEU A 22 14.64 8.59 0.15
N GLU A 23 14.58 9.67 0.90
CA GLU A 23 15.59 10.72 0.97
C GLU A 23 16.03 10.97 2.42
N ASP A 24 17.19 11.58 2.57
CA ASP A 24 17.74 11.90 3.91
C ASP A 24 16.85 12.95 4.60
N GLY A 25 16.47 12.68 5.84
CA GLY A 25 15.56 13.54 6.62
C GLY A 25 14.06 13.25 6.37
N ASP A 26 13.71 12.23 5.62
CA ASP A 26 12.29 11.87 5.44
C ASP A 26 11.63 11.43 6.75
N ARG A 27 10.42 11.94 6.97
CA ARG A 27 9.48 11.49 8.00
C ARG A 27 8.30 10.81 7.33
N ILE A 28 8.23 9.48 7.44
CA ILE A 28 7.35 8.62 6.66
C ILE A 28 6.24 8.04 7.54
N LEU A 29 4.99 8.24 7.14
CA LEU A 29 3.84 7.59 7.77
C LEU A 29 3.38 6.41 6.92
N ILE A 30 3.43 5.19 7.46
CA ILE A 30 2.92 3.99 6.81
C ILE A 30 1.40 3.93 7.00
N ALA A 31 0.65 3.77 5.90
CA ALA A 31 -0.77 3.44 5.96
C ALA A 31 -0.94 1.94 6.24
N LEU A 32 -1.14 1.59 7.50
CA LEU A 32 -1.26 0.20 7.95
C LEU A 32 -2.71 -0.25 7.88
N SER A 33 -3.06 -1.06 6.87
CA SER A 33 -4.39 -1.64 6.74
C SER A 33 -4.61 -2.91 7.57
N GLY A 34 -3.53 -3.56 8.01
CA GLY A 34 -3.54 -4.88 8.65
C GLY A 34 -3.45 -6.05 7.66
N GLY A 35 -3.48 -5.79 6.35
CA GLY A 35 -3.21 -6.81 5.33
C GLY A 35 -1.71 -7.13 5.19
N LYS A 36 -1.40 -8.34 4.65
CA LYS A 36 -0.04 -8.86 4.49
C LYS A 36 0.94 -7.85 3.86
N ASP A 37 0.49 -7.09 2.87
CA ASP A 37 1.33 -6.15 2.12
C ASP A 37 1.73 -4.95 2.98
N SER A 38 0.79 -4.43 3.79
CA SER A 38 1.05 -3.34 4.72
C SER A 38 1.90 -3.78 5.91
N LEU A 39 1.76 -5.02 6.39
CA LEU A 39 2.61 -5.60 7.43
C LEU A 39 4.04 -5.80 6.92
N GLU A 40 4.22 -6.33 5.71
CA GLU A 40 5.55 -6.47 5.10
C GLU A 40 6.20 -5.10 4.85
N LEU A 41 5.41 -4.09 4.46
CA LEU A 41 5.92 -2.72 4.33
C LEU A 41 6.44 -2.16 5.66
N VAL A 42 5.76 -2.43 6.79
CA VAL A 42 6.23 -2.06 8.15
C VAL A 42 7.59 -2.69 8.41
N ARG A 43 7.74 -3.99 8.19
CA ARG A 43 9.00 -4.72 8.39
C ARG A 43 10.15 -4.14 7.57
N LEU A 44 9.93 -3.93 6.30
CA LEU A 44 10.96 -3.46 5.36
C LEU A 44 11.38 -2.01 5.67
N LEU A 45 10.43 -1.12 5.95
CA LEU A 45 10.75 0.26 6.31
C LEU A 45 11.39 0.35 7.69
N ALA A 46 11.00 -0.50 8.65
CA ALA A 46 11.67 -0.61 9.95
C ALA A 46 13.14 -1.04 9.80
N GLN A 47 13.43 -2.03 8.97
CA GLN A 47 14.81 -2.44 8.65
C GLN A 47 15.57 -1.31 7.95
N ARG A 48 14.91 -0.60 7.04
CA ARG A 48 15.52 0.50 6.28
C ARG A 48 15.85 1.69 7.16
N ALA A 49 15.01 2.02 8.15
CA ALA A 49 15.24 3.10 9.09
C ALA A 49 16.46 2.89 10.02
N ARG A 50 16.92 1.63 10.17
CA ARG A 50 18.13 1.30 10.93
C ARG A 50 19.43 1.58 10.16
N ILE A 51 19.35 1.89 8.88
CA ILE A 51 20.51 2.18 8.01
C ILE A 51 20.82 3.68 8.11
N PHE A 52 22.09 4.01 8.28
CA PHE A 52 22.53 5.39 8.54
C PHE A 52 22.19 6.39 7.43
N LYS A 53 22.23 5.96 6.14
CA LYS A 53 21.90 6.84 5.01
C LYS A 53 21.07 6.13 3.94
N PRO A 54 20.00 6.78 3.45
CA PRO A 54 19.39 7.99 3.99
C PRO A 54 18.86 7.73 5.40
N HIS A 55 19.02 8.69 6.31
CA HIS A 55 18.38 8.66 7.61
C HIS A 55 16.89 8.98 7.43
N ILE A 56 16.01 8.09 7.87
CA ILE A 56 14.57 8.25 7.79
C ILE A 56 13.91 7.94 9.12
N GLU A 57 12.85 8.67 9.44
CA GLU A 57 11.96 8.38 10.56
C GLU A 57 10.70 7.73 10.03
N VAL A 58 10.24 6.65 10.69
CA VAL A 58 9.10 5.87 10.21
C VAL A 58 8.14 5.61 11.36
N GLU A 59 6.87 5.96 11.15
CA GLU A 59 5.76 5.61 12.04
C GLU A 59 4.62 5.01 11.21
N ALA A 60 3.64 4.38 11.84
CA ALA A 60 2.49 3.78 11.18
C ALA A 60 1.18 4.37 11.69
N ALA A 61 0.16 4.43 10.83
CA ALA A 61 -1.20 4.78 11.21
C ALA A 61 -2.20 3.73 10.70
N HIS A 62 -3.08 3.27 11.59
CA HIS A 62 -4.23 2.45 11.28
C HIS A 62 -5.52 3.24 11.48
N ILE A 63 -6.41 3.23 10.48
CA ILE A 63 -7.64 4.01 10.51
C ILE A 63 -8.84 3.10 10.73
N ILE A 64 -9.57 3.36 11.79
CA ILE A 64 -10.83 2.72 12.12
C ILE A 64 -11.97 3.58 11.57
N MET A 65 -12.89 2.95 10.85
CA MET A 65 -14.13 3.60 10.41
C MET A 65 -15.23 3.28 11.42
N ASP A 66 -15.59 4.27 12.23
CA ASP A 66 -16.51 4.06 13.37
C ASP A 66 -17.94 3.66 12.96
N ASN A 67 -18.31 3.97 11.72
CA ASN A 67 -19.63 3.64 11.15
C ASN A 67 -19.64 2.39 10.26
N ILE A 68 -18.54 1.62 10.22
CA ILE A 68 -18.49 0.32 9.52
C ILE A 68 -18.27 -0.79 10.55
N PRO A 69 -19.18 -1.78 10.63
CA PRO A 69 -19.04 -2.89 11.57
C PRO A 69 -18.02 -3.91 11.06
N TYR A 70 -16.75 -3.63 11.24
CA TYR A 70 -15.68 -4.61 11.06
C TYR A 70 -14.70 -4.54 12.23
N GLU A 71 -14.16 -5.68 12.59
CA GLU A 71 -13.21 -5.79 13.68
C GLU A 71 -11.80 -5.99 13.11
N THR A 72 -10.88 -5.19 13.59
CA THR A 72 -9.44 -5.39 13.40
C THR A 72 -8.84 -5.77 14.75
N ASP A 73 -8.02 -6.80 14.80
CA ASP A 73 -7.24 -7.11 15.99
C ASP A 73 -6.17 -6.04 16.20
N ARG A 74 -6.52 -5.05 17.02
CA ARG A 74 -5.65 -3.91 17.31
C ARG A 74 -4.44 -4.32 18.14
N SER A 75 -4.59 -5.30 19.04
CA SER A 75 -3.49 -5.77 19.87
C SER A 75 -2.41 -6.38 18.99
N TYR A 76 -2.79 -7.23 18.04
CA TYR A 76 -1.85 -7.77 17.06
C TYR A 76 -1.11 -6.69 16.27
N LEU A 77 -1.80 -5.66 15.80
CA LEU A 77 -1.15 -4.57 15.05
C LEU A 77 -0.20 -3.74 15.93
N GLN A 78 -0.57 -3.53 17.20
CA GLN A 78 0.28 -2.82 18.17
C GLN A 78 1.55 -3.62 18.48
N ASP A 79 1.39 -4.92 18.78
CA ASP A 79 2.50 -5.81 19.08
C ASP A 79 3.43 -5.95 17.87
N PHE A 80 2.86 -6.15 16.68
CA PHE A 80 3.63 -6.26 15.44
C PHE A 80 4.46 -4.98 15.15
N CYS A 81 3.88 -3.81 15.33
CA CYS A 81 4.59 -2.54 15.17
C CYS A 81 5.68 -2.37 16.24
N ALA A 82 5.37 -2.69 17.51
CA ALA A 82 6.31 -2.59 18.63
C ALA A 82 7.54 -3.52 18.44
N GLU A 83 7.32 -4.77 18.01
CA GLU A 83 8.38 -5.73 17.69
C GLU A 83 9.32 -5.22 16.59
N ASN A 84 8.78 -4.45 15.65
CA ASN A 84 9.57 -3.82 14.59
C ASN A 84 10.16 -2.46 14.98
N GLY A 85 9.86 -1.95 16.19
CA GLY A 85 10.32 -0.64 16.67
C GLY A 85 9.61 0.54 15.97
N ILE A 86 8.39 0.32 15.48
CA ILE A 86 7.55 1.32 14.78
C ILE A 86 6.43 1.76 15.73
N ARG A 87 6.29 3.08 15.93
CA ARG A 87 5.16 3.65 16.66
C ARG A 87 3.89 3.54 15.82
N LEU A 88 2.82 2.99 16.41
CA LEU A 88 1.50 2.89 15.77
C LEU A 88 0.55 3.94 16.32
N HIS A 89 -0.09 4.69 15.41
CA HIS A 89 -1.20 5.58 15.70
C HIS A 89 -2.52 4.92 15.28
N ILE A 90 -3.48 4.88 16.20
CA ILE A 90 -4.86 4.47 15.89
C ILE A 90 -5.67 5.73 15.68
N LEU A 91 -6.20 5.89 14.47
CA LEU A 91 -6.98 7.04 14.06
C LEU A 91 -8.43 6.63 13.84
N HIS A 92 -9.35 7.51 14.20
CA HIS A 92 -10.78 7.31 14.00
C HIS A 92 -11.29 8.18 12.86
N SER A 93 -12.18 7.65 12.06
CA SER A 93 -12.84 8.35 10.96
C SER A 93 -14.27 7.84 10.78
N SER A 94 -15.10 8.65 10.17
CA SER A 94 -16.46 8.27 9.80
C SER A 94 -16.88 9.01 8.53
N PHE A 95 -17.96 8.59 7.92
CA PHE A 95 -18.57 9.30 6.80
C PHE A 95 -20.09 9.30 6.95
N ASP A 96 -20.71 10.35 6.39
CA ASP A 96 -22.16 10.46 6.30
C ASP A 96 -22.58 10.21 4.84
N GLU A 97 -23.41 9.20 4.63
CA GLU A 97 -23.93 8.81 3.32
C GLU A 97 -24.88 9.87 2.73
N SER A 98 -25.46 10.71 3.56
CA SER A 98 -26.37 11.77 3.12
C SER A 98 -25.65 12.95 2.44
N THR A 99 -24.34 13.09 2.68
CA THR A 99 -23.54 14.22 2.16
C THR A 99 -23.40 14.22 0.64
N ASP A 100 -23.32 13.08 -0.01
CA ASP A 100 -23.38 12.95 -1.48
C ASP A 100 -24.02 11.62 -1.90
N PRO A 101 -25.36 11.61 -2.10
CA PRO A 101 -26.08 10.38 -2.47
C PRO A 101 -25.64 9.76 -3.80
N ARG A 102 -24.87 10.48 -4.61
CA ARG A 102 -24.33 9.97 -5.90
C ARG A 102 -23.08 9.12 -5.71
N LYS A 103 -22.48 9.12 -4.53
CA LYS A 103 -21.26 8.38 -4.22
C LYS A 103 -21.59 7.07 -3.50
N THR A 104 -20.87 6.01 -3.86
CA THR A 104 -20.99 4.73 -3.16
C THR A 104 -20.38 4.79 -1.76
N ARG A 105 -20.85 3.95 -0.85
CA ARG A 105 -20.28 3.79 0.51
C ARG A 105 -18.77 3.52 0.46
N CYS A 106 -18.34 2.65 -0.46
CA CYS A 106 -16.91 2.33 -0.63
C CYS A 106 -16.09 3.56 -1.04
N PHE A 107 -16.64 4.42 -1.90
CA PHE A 107 -15.98 5.66 -2.28
C PHE A 107 -15.86 6.62 -1.07
N LEU A 108 -16.95 6.82 -0.33
CA LEU A 108 -16.96 7.71 0.85
C LEU A 108 -16.01 7.20 1.94
N CYS A 109 -16.02 5.90 2.20
CA CYS A 109 -15.09 5.25 3.13
C CYS A 109 -13.62 5.48 2.72
N ALA A 110 -13.29 5.18 1.48
CA ALA A 110 -11.92 5.33 0.97
C ALA A 110 -11.47 6.81 0.96
N TRP A 111 -12.39 7.74 0.66
CA TRP A 111 -12.11 9.17 0.67
C TRP A 111 -11.83 9.69 2.08
N ASN A 112 -12.70 9.35 3.05
CA ASN A 112 -12.55 9.80 4.44
C ASN A 112 -11.31 9.18 5.10
N ARG A 113 -11.02 7.88 4.85
CA ARG A 113 -9.77 7.26 5.31
C ARG A 113 -8.55 8.04 4.82
N ARG A 114 -8.50 8.37 3.52
CA ARG A 114 -7.39 9.13 2.94
C ARG A 114 -7.29 10.53 3.54
N LYS A 115 -8.42 11.23 3.67
CA LYS A 115 -8.47 12.56 4.28
C LYS A 115 -7.89 12.54 5.69
N THR A 116 -8.38 11.66 6.55
CA THR A 116 -7.90 11.50 7.95
C THR A 116 -6.40 11.21 7.99
N LEU A 117 -5.91 10.32 7.12
CA LEU A 117 -4.50 9.98 7.04
C LEU A 117 -3.64 11.18 6.63
N PHE A 118 -4.08 11.93 5.62
CA PHE A 118 -3.32 13.09 5.10
C PHE A 118 -3.30 14.23 6.11
N GLU A 119 -4.44 14.55 6.73
CA GLU A 119 -4.53 15.56 7.76
C GLU A 119 -3.66 15.22 8.97
N PHE A 120 -3.68 13.96 9.43
CA PHE A 120 -2.81 13.51 10.48
C PHE A 120 -1.33 13.64 10.11
N ALA A 121 -0.95 13.22 8.91
CA ALA A 121 0.43 13.29 8.44
C ALA A 121 0.94 14.74 8.42
N VAL A 122 0.17 15.67 7.86
CA VAL A 122 0.53 17.10 7.82
C VAL A 122 0.67 17.68 9.22
N ASN A 123 -0.33 17.45 10.08
CA ASN A 123 -0.36 18.02 11.44
C ASN A 123 0.77 17.49 12.33
N ASN A 124 1.36 16.34 12.00
CA ASN A 124 2.48 15.74 12.75
C ASN A 124 3.83 15.86 12.02
N GLY A 125 3.90 16.65 10.93
CA GLY A 125 5.15 16.97 10.24
C GLY A 125 5.75 15.82 9.43
N PHE A 126 4.94 14.84 9.01
CA PHE A 126 5.36 13.87 8.01
C PHE A 126 5.39 14.51 6.63
N ASN A 127 6.37 14.14 5.81
CA ASN A 127 6.47 14.61 4.42
C ASN A 127 6.15 13.51 3.39
N LYS A 128 6.15 12.24 3.82
CA LYS A 128 5.81 11.11 2.95
C LYS A 128 4.78 10.19 3.59
N ILE A 129 3.91 9.62 2.74
CA ILE A 129 2.98 8.53 3.12
C ILE A 129 3.34 7.29 2.31
N ALA A 130 3.69 6.20 2.99
CA ALA A 130 4.00 4.93 2.36
C ALA A 130 2.78 4.02 2.28
N LEU A 131 2.46 3.56 1.07
CA LEU A 131 1.36 2.63 0.80
C LEU A 131 1.90 1.26 0.38
N GLY A 132 1.28 0.20 0.87
CA GLY A 132 1.64 -1.19 0.60
C GLY A 132 1.23 -1.73 -0.78
N HIS A 133 1.06 -0.87 -1.78
CA HIS A 133 0.75 -1.31 -3.15
C HIS A 133 1.99 -1.94 -3.80
N HIS A 134 1.83 -3.17 -4.28
CA HIS A 134 2.87 -3.94 -4.96
C HIS A 134 2.72 -3.89 -6.49
N MET A 135 3.66 -4.51 -7.22
CA MET A 135 3.70 -4.47 -8.68
C MET A 135 2.40 -4.95 -9.33
N ASP A 136 1.82 -6.04 -8.82
CA ASP A 136 0.56 -6.59 -9.34
C ASP A 136 -0.60 -5.60 -9.21
N ASP A 137 -0.69 -4.86 -8.08
CA ASP A 137 -1.70 -3.81 -7.91
C ASP A 137 -1.59 -2.72 -8.96
N ILE A 138 -0.37 -2.28 -9.24
CA ILE A 138 -0.07 -1.23 -10.22
C ILE A 138 -0.46 -1.67 -11.62
N LEU A 139 -0.12 -2.91 -11.99
CA LEU A 139 -0.41 -3.46 -13.32
C LEU A 139 -1.90 -3.80 -13.51
N VAL A 140 -2.55 -4.35 -12.50
CA VAL A 140 -4.00 -4.55 -12.52
C VAL A 140 -4.74 -3.22 -12.66
N THR A 141 -4.29 -2.17 -11.97
CA THR A 141 -4.86 -0.82 -12.11
C THR A 141 -4.62 -0.26 -13.52
N LEU A 142 -3.45 -0.49 -14.12
CA LEU A 142 -3.19 -0.13 -15.52
C LEU A 142 -4.20 -0.78 -16.46
N LEU A 143 -4.37 -2.10 -16.35
CA LEU A 143 -5.31 -2.85 -17.19
C LEU A 143 -6.76 -2.37 -17.00
N MET A 144 -7.16 -2.09 -15.75
CA MET A 144 -8.48 -1.50 -15.47
C MET A 144 -8.66 -0.15 -16.14
N ASN A 145 -7.68 0.75 -16.02
CA ASN A 145 -7.76 2.08 -16.61
C ASN A 145 -7.80 2.01 -18.15
N ILE A 146 -7.01 1.14 -18.77
CA ILE A 146 -7.05 0.94 -20.23
C ILE A 146 -8.43 0.41 -20.65
N THR A 147 -8.96 -0.59 -19.93
CA THR A 147 -10.16 -1.32 -20.34
C THR A 147 -11.44 -0.54 -20.07
N PHE A 148 -11.54 0.15 -18.94
CA PHE A 148 -12.78 0.80 -18.50
C PHE A 148 -12.79 2.30 -18.68
N GLU A 149 -11.61 2.95 -18.68
CA GLU A 149 -11.49 4.41 -18.75
C GLU A 149 -10.81 4.88 -20.05
N GLY A 150 -10.31 3.98 -20.89
CA GLY A 150 -9.56 4.33 -22.09
C GLY A 150 -8.28 5.14 -21.79
N SER A 151 -7.73 5.00 -20.58
CA SER A 151 -6.60 5.77 -20.11
C SER A 151 -5.37 4.89 -19.89
N HIS A 152 -4.25 5.25 -20.52
CA HIS A 152 -2.95 4.61 -20.30
C HIS A 152 -2.25 5.23 -19.08
N SER A 153 -2.81 4.99 -17.91
CA SER A 153 -2.32 5.54 -16.63
C SER A 153 -2.45 4.52 -15.51
N THR A 154 -1.61 4.66 -14.48
CA THR A 154 -1.67 3.80 -13.28
C THR A 154 -1.12 4.54 -12.05
N MET A 155 -1.06 3.83 -10.92
CA MET A 155 -0.48 4.33 -9.68
C MET A 155 1.03 4.55 -9.83
N GLN A 156 1.47 5.79 -9.68
CA GLN A 156 2.89 6.16 -9.74
C GLN A 156 3.64 5.65 -8.49
N PRO A 157 4.89 5.15 -8.60
CA PRO A 157 5.73 4.80 -7.45
C PRO A 157 5.93 5.96 -6.47
N SER A 158 6.09 7.18 -6.98
CA SER A 158 6.15 8.43 -6.22
C SER A 158 5.12 9.41 -6.79
N LEU A 159 4.28 9.98 -5.93
CA LEU A 159 3.20 10.90 -6.33
C LEU A 159 3.13 12.09 -5.35
N PRO A 160 3.71 13.24 -5.69
CA PRO A 160 3.48 14.49 -4.95
C PRO A 160 2.01 14.90 -5.00
N LEU A 161 1.43 15.25 -3.85
CA LEU A 161 0.04 15.68 -3.77
C LEU A 161 -0.10 17.18 -4.04
N LYS A 162 -1.11 17.57 -4.84
CA LYS A 162 -1.33 18.97 -5.20
C LYS A 162 -1.84 19.84 -4.05
N HIS A 163 -2.62 19.25 -3.13
CA HIS A 163 -3.34 19.97 -2.07
C HIS A 163 -2.79 19.74 -0.66
N TYR A 164 -1.77 18.91 -0.53
CA TYR A 164 -1.10 18.63 0.72
C TYR A 164 0.42 18.66 0.50
N PRO A 165 1.23 19.16 1.44
CA PRO A 165 2.69 19.11 1.35
C PRO A 165 3.20 17.69 1.63
N LEU A 166 2.68 16.70 0.91
CA LEU A 166 2.92 15.28 1.10
C LEU A 166 3.24 14.62 -0.24
N THR A 167 4.12 13.63 -0.21
CA THR A 167 4.35 12.70 -1.31
C THR A 167 3.87 11.31 -0.93
N ILE A 168 3.00 10.71 -1.74
CA ILE A 168 2.69 9.28 -1.62
C ILE A 168 3.81 8.49 -2.26
N VAL A 169 4.37 7.51 -1.52
CA VAL A 169 5.38 6.58 -2.02
C VAL A 169 4.88 5.14 -1.95
N ARG A 170 5.32 4.30 -2.89
CA ARG A 170 4.96 2.88 -2.98
C ARG A 170 6.21 2.01 -3.02
N PRO A 171 6.87 1.78 -1.87
CA PRO A 171 8.15 1.08 -1.84
C PRO A 171 8.09 -0.37 -2.34
N LEU A 172 6.89 -0.99 -2.33
CA LEU A 172 6.66 -2.34 -2.86
C LEU A 172 6.39 -2.37 -4.38
N CYS A 173 6.53 -1.25 -5.10
CA CYS A 173 6.15 -1.13 -6.52
C CYS A 173 6.81 -2.15 -7.46
N LEU A 174 7.99 -2.65 -7.14
CA LEU A 174 8.68 -3.72 -7.89
C LEU A 174 8.54 -5.11 -7.27
N VAL A 175 7.88 -5.23 -6.10
CA VAL A 175 7.70 -6.50 -5.40
C VAL A 175 6.49 -7.23 -5.98
N HIS A 176 6.61 -8.55 -6.16
CA HIS A 176 5.50 -9.38 -6.63
C HIS A 176 4.63 -9.85 -5.45
N GLU A 177 3.31 -9.87 -5.64
CA GLU A 177 2.37 -10.35 -4.62
C GLU A 177 2.69 -11.77 -4.13
N ALA A 178 3.08 -12.66 -5.03
CA ALA A 178 3.41 -14.05 -4.70
C ALA A 178 4.58 -14.16 -3.70
N ASP A 179 5.61 -13.32 -3.84
CA ASP A 179 6.75 -13.31 -2.92
C ASP A 179 6.33 -12.76 -1.54
N ILE A 180 5.47 -11.72 -1.47
CA ILE A 180 4.94 -11.21 -0.19
C ILE A 180 4.05 -12.26 0.49
N ARG A 181 3.22 -12.97 -0.27
CA ARG A 181 2.36 -14.03 0.25
C ARG A 181 3.19 -15.13 0.89
N GLN A 182 4.26 -15.58 0.22
CA GLN A 182 5.17 -16.58 0.75
C GLN A 182 5.84 -16.09 2.04
N VAL A 183 6.31 -14.84 2.11
CA VAL A 183 6.86 -14.25 3.34
C VAL A 183 5.82 -14.23 4.46
N ALA A 184 4.59 -13.81 4.16
CA ALA A 184 3.51 -13.75 5.15
C ALA A 184 3.14 -15.13 5.72
N GLU A 185 3.16 -16.18 4.87
CA GLU A 185 2.93 -17.56 5.30
C GLU A 185 4.07 -18.08 6.17
N GLU A 186 5.32 -17.89 5.76
CA GLU A 186 6.51 -18.38 6.47
C GLU A 186 6.77 -17.63 7.79
N LEU A 187 6.42 -16.36 7.88
CA LEU A 187 6.49 -15.53 9.10
C LEU A 187 5.19 -15.53 9.91
N HIS A 188 4.21 -16.32 9.50
CA HIS A 188 2.93 -16.49 10.21
C HIS A 188 2.18 -15.15 10.46
N PHE A 189 2.13 -14.27 9.46
CA PHE A 189 1.34 -13.05 9.59
C PHE A 189 -0.11 -13.38 9.86
N THR A 190 -0.65 -12.84 10.95
CA THR A 190 -2.07 -13.03 11.27
C THR A 190 -2.93 -12.26 10.29
N LYS A 191 -3.71 -12.98 9.49
CA LYS A 191 -4.65 -12.37 8.56
C LYS A 191 -5.74 -11.66 9.35
N GLN A 192 -5.81 -10.35 9.23
CA GLN A 192 -6.90 -9.58 9.79
C GLN A 192 -8.19 -9.94 9.05
N LYS A 193 -9.22 -10.28 9.80
CA LYS A 193 -10.56 -10.50 9.25
C LYS A 193 -11.21 -9.15 8.96
N ALA A 194 -10.83 -8.51 7.88
CA ALA A 194 -11.58 -7.37 7.37
C ALA A 194 -12.88 -7.91 6.75
N LEU A 195 -13.86 -8.18 7.58
CA LEU A 195 -15.22 -8.46 7.13
C LEU A 195 -15.91 -7.12 6.85
N CYS A 196 -15.43 -6.39 5.84
CA CYS A 196 -16.21 -5.28 5.32
C CYS A 196 -17.47 -5.90 4.68
N PRO A 197 -18.69 -5.65 5.20
CA PRO A 197 -19.90 -6.25 4.64
C PRO A 197 -20.21 -5.78 3.21
N TYR A 198 -19.45 -4.81 2.71
CA TYR A 198 -19.59 -4.22 1.38
C TYR A 198 -18.46 -4.66 0.43
N GLU A 199 -17.64 -5.65 0.82
CA GLU A 199 -16.59 -6.22 -0.03
C GLU A 199 -17.24 -7.21 -1.02
N GLU A 200 -17.79 -6.66 -2.09
CA GLU A 200 -18.31 -7.44 -3.24
C GLU A 200 -17.16 -7.93 -4.12
N THR A 201 -17.42 -9.00 -4.89
CA THR A 201 -16.57 -9.42 -6.03
C THR A 201 -16.40 -8.23 -6.97
N THR A 202 -15.23 -7.62 -6.93
CA THR A 202 -15.01 -6.36 -7.64
C THR A 202 -14.45 -6.64 -9.02
N ARG A 203 -14.70 -5.74 -9.98
CA ARG A 203 -14.02 -5.71 -11.30
C ARG A 203 -12.49 -5.88 -11.19
N ARG A 204 -11.93 -5.59 -10.02
CA ARG A 204 -10.51 -5.79 -9.73
C ARG A 204 -10.14 -7.27 -9.64
N SER A 205 -10.97 -8.13 -9.02
CA SER A 205 -10.71 -9.58 -8.95
C SER A 205 -10.77 -10.22 -10.34
N ASP A 206 -11.70 -9.76 -11.19
CA ASP A 206 -11.80 -10.24 -12.57
C ASP A 206 -10.58 -9.83 -13.38
N MET A 207 -10.12 -8.59 -13.23
CA MET A 207 -8.93 -8.10 -13.91
C MET A 207 -7.64 -8.78 -13.41
N GLN A 208 -7.57 -9.19 -12.13
CA GLN A 208 -6.48 -10.02 -11.63
C GLN A 208 -6.45 -11.41 -12.33
N ALA A 209 -7.62 -11.98 -12.63
CA ALA A 209 -7.70 -13.24 -13.39
C ALA A 209 -7.20 -13.05 -14.84
N VAL A 210 -7.60 -11.96 -15.49
CA VAL A 210 -7.11 -11.60 -16.84
C VAL A 210 -5.59 -11.39 -16.82
N PHE A 211 -5.06 -10.68 -15.82
CA PHE A 211 -3.62 -10.48 -15.71
C PHE A 211 -2.84 -11.79 -15.59
N ARG A 212 -3.35 -12.75 -14.81
CA ARG A 212 -2.76 -14.11 -14.72
C ARG A 212 -2.79 -14.85 -16.06
N GLN A 213 -3.85 -14.69 -16.85
CA GLN A 213 -3.92 -15.27 -18.20
C GLN A 213 -2.88 -14.64 -19.14
N LEU A 214 -2.67 -13.33 -19.06
CA LEU A 214 -1.62 -12.67 -19.84
C LEU A 214 -0.22 -13.20 -19.49
N GLU A 215 0.07 -13.45 -18.21
CA GLU A 215 1.34 -14.06 -17.78
C GLU A 215 1.50 -15.52 -18.25
N GLN A 216 0.41 -16.28 -18.39
CA GLN A 216 0.43 -17.62 -18.97
C GLN A 216 0.73 -17.59 -20.47
N LEU A 217 0.18 -16.61 -21.20
CA LEU A 217 0.44 -16.43 -22.63
C LEU A 217 1.87 -15.92 -22.91
N ASN A 218 2.35 -15.02 -22.05
CA ASN A 218 3.69 -14.46 -22.14
C ASN A 218 4.29 -14.26 -20.74
N PRO A 219 5.29 -15.07 -20.34
CA PRO A 219 5.94 -14.92 -19.03
C PRO A 219 6.57 -13.53 -18.78
N GLU A 220 6.88 -12.78 -19.84
CA GLU A 220 7.42 -11.43 -19.78
C GLU A 220 6.31 -10.33 -19.76
N ALA A 221 5.03 -10.71 -19.80
CA ALA A 221 3.90 -9.76 -19.85
C ALA A 221 3.97 -8.70 -18.75
N ARG A 222 4.30 -9.13 -17.52
CA ARG A 222 4.49 -8.25 -16.35
C ARG A 222 5.48 -7.13 -16.62
N TYR A 223 6.66 -7.47 -17.12
CA TYR A 223 7.73 -6.51 -17.37
C TYR A 223 7.46 -5.67 -18.62
N SER A 224 6.78 -6.23 -19.61
CA SER A 224 6.36 -5.50 -20.82
C SER A 224 5.32 -4.42 -20.46
N LEU A 225 4.31 -4.74 -19.66
CA LEU A 225 3.34 -3.78 -19.15
C LEU A 225 4.01 -2.70 -18.28
N TRP A 226 4.94 -3.10 -17.39
CA TRP A 226 5.68 -2.13 -16.57
C TRP A 226 6.46 -1.14 -17.44
N ARG A 227 7.23 -1.64 -18.40
CA ARG A 227 8.03 -0.81 -19.31
C ARG A 227 7.16 0.16 -20.11
N SER A 228 5.98 -0.27 -20.55
CA SER A 228 5.09 0.59 -21.34
C SER A 228 4.64 1.86 -20.60
N VAL A 229 4.71 1.89 -19.27
CA VAL A 229 4.26 3.03 -18.46
C VAL A 229 5.42 3.83 -17.87
N PHE A 230 6.48 3.16 -17.45
CA PHE A 230 7.54 3.77 -16.64
C PHE A 230 8.88 3.90 -17.35
N MET A 231 9.03 3.32 -18.53
CA MET A 231 10.29 3.34 -19.30
C MET A 231 10.08 3.73 -20.77
N ALA A 232 8.89 4.26 -21.10
CA ALA A 232 8.56 4.75 -22.44
C ALA A 232 9.08 6.17 -22.67
#